data_3fbf0b5bfe3aaeb3d081f17660fcd470
#
_entry.id   3fbf0b5bfe3aaeb3d081f17660fcd470
#
_cell.length_a   1.000
_cell.length_b   1.000
_cell.length_c   1.000
_cell.angle_alpha   90.00
_cell.angle_beta   90.00
_cell.angle_gamma   90.00
#
_symmetry.space_group_name_H-M   'P 1'
#
loop_
_entity.id
_entity.type
_entity.pdbx_description
1 polymer ?
#
loop_
_entity_poly.entity_id
_entity_poly.type
_entity_poly.pdbx_seq_one_letter_code
_entity_poly.pdbx_strand_id
1 'polypeptide(L)'
;MVILNSTSMKNIMYLLVAGTVLSLSACKSSENAYKQAYEKAISGDENKTVVEEPVATVEAPKAEDVSNVSVREEKVSVVTGDEEMRSYGIVCGSFSLKANADALRQRLIDDGYKAVVVVNEAGKTYRVVCASFSTKEEAVDERNRFKARYPDNQDFQGAWILYKK
;
A
#
# COMPACT_ATOMS: atom_id res chain seq x y z
N MET A 1 27.83 -1.39 50.79
CA MET A 1 28.11 0.01 50.52
C MET A 1 29.27 0.05 49.52
N VAL A 2 28.97 0.09 48.22
CA VAL A 2 29.99 0.02 47.15
C VAL A 2 30.23 1.46 46.70
N ILE A 3 31.44 1.93 46.96
CA ILE A 3 31.88 3.27 46.57
C ILE A 3 32.28 3.18 45.09
N LEU A 4 31.44 3.67 44.15
CA LEU A 4 31.81 3.79 42.77
C LEU A 4 32.83 4.92 42.59
N ASN A 5 34.03 4.54 42.17
CA ASN A 5 35.16 5.44 41.98
C ASN A 5 34.92 6.40 40.82
N SER A 6 34.86 7.70 41.10
CA SER A 6 34.64 8.81 40.15
C SER A 6 35.65 8.84 38.99
N THR A 7 36.73 8.15 39.07
CA THR A 7 37.76 8.10 38.01
C THR A 7 37.41 7.18 36.83
N SER A 8 36.52 6.20 37.04
CA SER A 8 36.11 5.25 35.99
C SER A 8 35.15 5.89 34.96
N MET A 9 34.33 6.84 35.39
CA MET A 9 33.37 7.49 34.51
C MET A 9 33.97 8.49 33.50
N LYS A 10 35.12 9.08 33.86
CA LYS A 10 35.82 10.01 32.93
C LYS A 10 36.47 9.28 31.75
N ASN A 11 36.97 8.06 31.98
CA ASN A 11 37.60 7.26 30.92
C ASN A 11 36.59 6.65 29.95
N ILE A 12 35.36 6.36 30.38
CA ILE A 12 34.27 5.87 29.53
C ILE A 12 33.77 6.97 28.63
N MET A 13 33.77 8.23 29.10
CA MET A 13 33.33 9.38 28.32
C MET A 13 34.32 9.73 27.18
N TYR A 14 35.64 9.52 27.41
CA TYR A 14 36.65 9.74 26.33
C TYR A 14 36.64 8.66 25.25
N LEU A 15 36.24 7.43 25.56
CA LEU A 15 36.12 6.35 24.57
C LEU A 15 34.90 6.51 23.68
N LEU A 16 33.83 7.19 24.13
CA LEU A 16 32.63 7.46 23.32
C LEU A 16 32.82 8.64 22.35
N VAL A 17 33.76 9.56 22.59
CA VAL A 17 34.04 10.72 21.72
C VAL A 17 35.01 10.40 20.59
N ALA A 18 35.85 9.37 20.73
CA ALA A 18 36.84 8.98 19.72
C ALA A 18 36.27 8.07 18.59
N GLY A 19 35.03 7.59 18.71
CA GLY A 19 34.41 6.64 17.77
C GLY A 19 33.54 7.25 16.66
N THR A 20 33.34 8.58 16.62
CA THR A 20 32.34 9.21 15.72
C THR A 20 32.90 9.96 14.52
N VAL A 21 34.17 9.79 14.12
CA VAL A 21 34.79 10.57 13.03
C VAL A 21 35.19 9.74 11.82
N LEU A 22 34.58 8.61 11.53
CA LEU A 22 34.88 7.85 10.29
C LEU A 22 33.63 7.16 9.72
N SER A 23 32.69 7.93 9.16
CA SER A 23 31.78 7.43 8.11
C SER A 23 31.00 8.54 7.42
N LEU A 24 31.70 9.51 6.84
CA LEU A 24 31.18 10.37 5.78
C LEU A 24 31.78 9.93 4.45
N SER A 25 31.51 8.72 4.01
CA SER A 25 31.71 8.25 2.64
C SER A 25 30.41 8.46 1.86
N ALA A 26 30.29 9.64 1.28
CA ALA A 26 29.79 9.92 -0.07
C ALA A 26 28.82 8.87 -0.69
N CYS A 27 27.55 8.98 -0.43
CA CYS A 27 26.55 8.66 -1.44
C CYS A 27 26.54 9.81 -2.47
N LYS A 28 27.41 9.72 -3.47
CA LYS A 28 27.34 10.57 -4.65
C LYS A 28 26.20 10.04 -5.50
N SER A 29 25.09 10.71 -5.37
CA SER A 29 23.82 10.52 -6.05
C SER A 29 24.00 10.24 -7.54
N SER A 30 23.27 9.24 -8.05
CA SER A 30 23.14 8.86 -9.46
C SER A 30 22.34 9.87 -10.31
N GLU A 31 22.24 11.11 -9.87
CA GLU A 31 21.54 12.19 -10.57
C GLU A 31 22.22 12.58 -11.90
N ASN A 32 23.54 12.36 -12.01
CA ASN A 32 24.28 12.66 -13.22
C ASN A 32 24.10 11.61 -14.34
N ALA A 33 23.75 10.37 -14.01
CA ALA A 33 23.53 9.33 -15.02
C ALA A 33 22.22 9.55 -15.79
N TYR A 34 21.18 10.02 -15.10
CA TYR A 34 19.90 10.31 -15.71
C TYR A 34 19.97 11.55 -16.63
N LYS A 35 20.69 12.60 -16.19
CA LYS A 35 20.86 13.83 -16.96
C LYS A 35 21.66 13.60 -18.26
N GLN A 36 22.71 12.79 -18.21
CA GLN A 36 23.50 12.44 -19.40
C GLN A 36 22.73 11.56 -20.41
N ALA A 37 21.83 10.69 -19.93
CA ALA A 37 20.96 9.91 -20.81
C ALA A 37 19.92 10.79 -21.48
N TYR A 38 19.40 11.80 -20.80
CA TYR A 38 18.39 12.71 -21.31
C TYR A 38 18.98 13.70 -22.33
N GLU A 39 20.16 14.27 -22.06
CA GLU A 39 20.84 15.20 -23.00
C GLU A 39 21.31 14.50 -24.29
N LYS A 40 21.65 13.20 -24.20
CA LYS A 40 22.05 12.41 -25.36
C LYS A 40 20.87 12.03 -26.28
N ALA A 41 19.65 12.03 -25.72
CA ALA A 41 18.42 11.79 -26.48
C ALA A 41 17.91 13.04 -27.23
N ILE A 42 18.32 14.24 -26.80
CA ILE A 42 17.84 15.51 -27.40
C ILE A 42 18.79 16.04 -28.50
N SER A 43 20.07 15.61 -28.54
CA SER A 43 21.07 16.13 -29.47
C SER A 43 21.34 15.27 -30.71
N GLY A 44 20.42 14.39 -31.09
CA GLY A 44 20.48 13.52 -32.27
C GLY A 44 19.41 13.88 -33.30
N ASP A 45 19.75 14.84 -34.12
CA ASP A 45 19.40 15.02 -35.55
C ASP A 45 17.93 14.99 -35.99
N GLU A 46 17.55 16.11 -36.61
CA GLU A 46 16.37 16.27 -37.46
C GLU A 46 16.47 15.35 -38.68
N ASN A 47 15.65 14.31 -38.74
CA ASN A 47 14.98 13.97 -40.03
C ASN A 47 13.81 13.00 -39.84
N LYS A 48 12.63 13.54 -39.97
CA LYS A 48 11.41 13.04 -40.62
C LYS A 48 11.32 11.53 -40.89
N THR A 49 10.48 10.84 -40.14
CA THR A 49 9.47 9.91 -40.66
C THR A 49 8.52 9.58 -39.50
N VAL A 50 7.23 9.90 -39.72
CA VAL A 50 6.12 9.46 -38.87
C VAL A 50 6.04 7.95 -38.99
N VAL A 51 6.54 7.25 -37.97
CA VAL A 51 6.22 5.86 -37.74
C VAL A 51 5.45 5.84 -36.43
N GLU A 52 4.17 5.53 -36.52
CA GLU A 52 3.35 5.16 -35.37
C GLU A 52 4.08 4.04 -34.63
N GLU A 53 4.75 4.38 -33.51
CA GLU A 53 5.11 3.38 -32.53
C GLU A 53 3.83 2.85 -31.89
N PRO A 54 3.65 1.53 -31.80
CA PRO A 54 2.51 0.98 -31.12
C PRO A 54 2.60 1.42 -29.66
N VAL A 55 1.64 2.21 -29.23
CA VAL A 55 1.34 2.43 -27.82
C VAL A 55 1.36 1.05 -27.17
N ALA A 56 2.34 0.81 -26.28
CA ALA A 56 2.35 -0.39 -25.45
C ALA A 56 1.02 -0.38 -24.71
N THR A 57 0.08 -1.14 -25.23
CA THR A 57 -1.16 -1.46 -24.57
C THR A 57 -0.74 -2.15 -23.28
N VAL A 58 -0.82 -1.43 -22.16
CA VAL A 58 -0.81 -2.05 -20.86
C VAL A 58 -2.00 -3.01 -20.91
N GLU A 59 -1.71 -4.30 -21.04
CA GLU A 59 -2.75 -5.34 -21.00
C GLU A 59 -3.55 -5.08 -19.72
N ALA A 60 -4.79 -4.68 -19.90
CA ALA A 60 -5.75 -4.63 -18.82
C ALA A 60 -5.75 -6.02 -18.16
N PRO A 61 -5.68 -6.13 -16.83
CA PRO A 61 -5.68 -7.41 -16.16
C PRO A 61 -6.86 -8.21 -16.70
N LYS A 62 -6.55 -9.43 -17.19
CA LYS A 62 -7.49 -10.37 -17.81
C LYS A 62 -8.75 -10.41 -16.94
N ALA A 63 -9.85 -9.91 -17.48
CA ALA A 63 -11.12 -9.82 -16.77
C ALA A 63 -11.47 -11.23 -16.26
N GLU A 64 -11.39 -11.46 -14.95
CA GLU A 64 -11.97 -12.66 -14.36
C GLU A 64 -13.47 -12.62 -14.67
N ASP A 65 -14.02 -13.75 -15.11
CA ASP A 65 -15.45 -13.86 -15.35
C ASP A 65 -16.19 -13.54 -14.04
N VAL A 66 -16.91 -12.43 -14.04
CA VAL A 66 -17.64 -11.89 -12.87
C VAL A 66 -18.55 -12.96 -12.24
N SER A 67 -19.06 -13.89 -13.07
CA SER A 67 -19.93 -14.99 -12.61
C SER A 67 -19.20 -15.92 -11.64
N ASN A 68 -17.91 -16.15 -11.82
CA ASN A 68 -17.10 -17.09 -11.03
C ASN A 68 -16.57 -16.49 -9.72
N VAL A 69 -16.68 -15.17 -9.53
CA VAL A 69 -16.22 -14.52 -8.30
C VAL A 69 -17.23 -14.75 -7.17
N SER A 70 -16.77 -15.45 -6.13
CA SER A 70 -17.59 -15.68 -4.93
C SER A 70 -17.78 -14.38 -4.14
N VAL A 71 -18.99 -14.15 -3.68
CA VAL A 71 -19.37 -13.05 -2.79
C VAL A 71 -19.82 -13.63 -1.46
N ARG A 72 -19.36 -13.05 -0.35
CA ARG A 72 -19.80 -13.42 1.00
C ARG A 72 -20.82 -12.40 1.47
N GLU A 73 -21.97 -12.92 1.92
CA GLU A 73 -23.03 -12.08 2.48
C GLU A 73 -22.86 -11.96 3.99
N GLU A 74 -22.73 -10.76 4.49
CA GLU A 74 -22.61 -10.49 5.92
C GLU A 74 -23.50 -9.31 6.32
N LYS A 75 -24.08 -9.39 7.52
CA LYS A 75 -24.72 -8.25 8.15
C LYS A 75 -23.63 -7.44 8.86
N VAL A 76 -23.37 -6.25 8.35
CA VAL A 76 -22.29 -5.40 8.82
C VAL A 76 -22.75 -3.97 9.08
N SER A 77 -22.11 -3.33 10.06
CA SER A 77 -22.29 -1.91 10.39
C SER A 77 -20.95 -1.19 10.32
N VAL A 78 -20.95 0.03 9.80
CA VAL A 78 -19.73 0.88 9.78
C VAL A 78 -19.42 1.33 11.20
N VAL A 79 -18.17 1.16 11.62
CA VAL A 79 -17.68 1.55 12.96
C VAL A 79 -16.54 2.56 12.92
N THR A 80 -15.90 2.74 11.76
CA THR A 80 -14.89 3.81 11.54
C THR A 80 -14.89 4.21 10.07
N GLY A 81 -14.96 5.51 9.81
CA GLY A 81 -14.97 6.13 8.49
C GLY A 81 -16.19 7.01 8.30
N ASP A 82 -16.08 7.95 7.37
CA ASP A 82 -17.10 8.97 7.12
C ASP A 82 -18.07 8.58 5.99
N GLU A 83 -17.77 7.51 5.26
CA GLU A 83 -18.58 7.03 4.14
C GLU A 83 -19.40 5.80 4.54
N GLU A 84 -20.64 5.76 4.07
CA GLU A 84 -21.43 4.54 4.17
C GLU A 84 -20.95 3.49 3.16
N MET A 85 -20.87 2.24 3.60
CA MET A 85 -20.61 1.13 2.69
C MET A 85 -21.82 0.88 1.79
N ARG A 86 -21.61 0.88 0.47
CA ARG A 86 -22.59 0.46 -0.53
C ARG A 86 -22.83 -1.05 -0.49
N SER A 87 -23.65 -1.58 -1.40
CA SER A 87 -24.04 -2.99 -1.41
C SER A 87 -22.86 -3.97 -1.46
N TYR A 88 -21.83 -3.66 -2.27
CA TYR A 88 -20.67 -4.53 -2.47
C TYR A 88 -19.40 -3.83 -2.01
N GLY A 89 -18.70 -4.40 -1.03
CA GLY A 89 -17.44 -3.89 -0.48
C GLY A 89 -16.27 -4.81 -0.77
N ILE A 90 -15.10 -4.24 -1.03
CA ILE A 90 -13.83 -4.97 -1.20
C ILE A 90 -13.15 -5.06 0.15
N VAL A 91 -13.12 -6.25 0.74
CA VAL A 91 -12.46 -6.51 2.01
C VAL A 91 -11.01 -6.86 1.78
N CYS A 92 -10.10 -6.01 2.29
CA CYS A 92 -8.65 -6.18 2.21
C CYS A 92 -8.01 -6.60 3.51
N GLY A 93 -8.78 -6.71 4.59
CA GLY A 93 -8.29 -7.20 5.88
C GLY A 93 -9.41 -7.57 6.82
N SER A 94 -9.13 -8.51 7.73
CA SER A 94 -10.09 -9.00 8.73
C SER A 94 -9.39 -9.21 10.06
N PHE A 95 -9.91 -8.61 11.12
CA PHE A 95 -9.24 -8.54 12.42
C PHE A 95 -10.21 -8.82 13.57
N SER A 96 -9.68 -9.43 14.65
CA SER A 96 -10.42 -9.58 15.91
C SER A 96 -10.37 -8.29 16.73
N LEU A 97 -9.31 -7.49 16.56
CA LEU A 97 -9.10 -6.24 17.29
C LEU A 97 -9.36 -5.04 16.38
N LYS A 98 -10.22 -4.12 16.83
CA LYS A 98 -10.53 -2.89 16.10
C LYS A 98 -9.29 -2.04 15.81
N ALA A 99 -8.35 -1.96 16.76
CA ALA A 99 -7.13 -1.17 16.61
C ALA A 99 -6.28 -1.62 15.38
N ASN A 100 -6.21 -2.92 15.11
CA ASN A 100 -5.51 -3.44 13.94
C ASN A 100 -6.23 -3.10 12.63
N ALA A 101 -7.57 -3.13 12.66
CA ALA A 101 -8.38 -2.71 11.51
C ALA A 101 -8.22 -1.21 11.23
N ASP A 102 -8.25 -0.37 12.28
CA ASP A 102 -8.05 1.07 12.14
C ASP A 102 -6.64 1.40 11.61
N ALA A 103 -5.60 0.68 12.04
CA ALA A 103 -4.23 0.83 11.55
C ALA A 103 -4.12 0.48 10.04
N LEU A 104 -4.76 -0.59 9.59
CA LEU A 104 -4.81 -0.92 8.16
C LEU A 104 -5.62 0.13 7.38
N ARG A 105 -6.78 0.55 7.91
CA ARG A 105 -7.58 1.60 7.31
C ARG A 105 -6.75 2.86 7.06
N GLN A 106 -5.99 3.31 8.07
CA GLN A 106 -5.17 4.51 7.93
C GLN A 106 -4.15 4.39 6.80
N ARG A 107 -3.44 3.27 6.70
CA ARG A 107 -2.50 3.01 5.59
C ARG A 107 -3.19 3.08 4.22
N LEU A 108 -4.39 2.52 4.11
CA LEU A 108 -5.15 2.57 2.85
C LEU A 108 -5.62 3.99 2.50
N ILE A 109 -5.95 4.82 3.51
CA ILE A 109 -6.26 6.24 3.30
C ILE A 109 -5.01 6.98 2.79
N ASP A 110 -3.85 6.74 3.39
CA ASP A 110 -2.58 7.33 2.97
C ASP A 110 -2.23 6.91 1.53
N ASP A 111 -2.64 5.71 1.10
CA ASP A 111 -2.53 5.21 -0.27
C ASP A 111 -3.61 5.76 -1.23
N GLY A 112 -4.54 6.59 -0.73
CA GLY A 112 -5.58 7.27 -1.51
C GLY A 112 -6.92 6.54 -1.61
N TYR A 113 -7.15 5.47 -0.82
CA TYR A 113 -8.45 4.80 -0.74
C TYR A 113 -9.39 5.48 0.26
N LYS A 114 -10.70 5.37 0.00
CA LYS A 114 -11.75 5.80 0.94
C LYS A 114 -12.15 4.64 1.86
N ALA A 115 -11.17 4.14 2.61
CA ALA A 115 -11.35 2.94 3.39
C ALA A 115 -12.23 3.16 4.63
N VAL A 116 -13.08 2.18 4.93
CA VAL A 116 -13.92 2.13 6.14
C VAL A 116 -13.70 0.84 6.90
N VAL A 117 -13.94 0.86 8.21
CA VAL A 117 -14.01 -0.36 9.03
C VAL A 117 -15.46 -0.68 9.30
N VAL A 118 -15.85 -1.91 8.99
CA VAL A 118 -17.16 -2.45 9.34
C VAL A 118 -17.01 -3.59 10.34
N VAL A 119 -18.00 -3.78 11.20
CA VAL A 119 -18.07 -4.92 12.12
C VAL A 119 -19.10 -5.92 11.61
N ASN A 120 -18.74 -7.19 11.56
CA ASN A 120 -19.67 -8.28 11.37
C ASN A 120 -20.40 -8.55 12.68
N GLU A 121 -21.71 -8.35 12.69
CA GLU A 121 -22.53 -8.45 13.91
C GLU A 121 -22.54 -9.87 14.51
N ALA A 122 -22.46 -10.90 13.68
CA ALA A 122 -22.51 -12.30 14.12
C ALA A 122 -21.22 -12.76 14.81
N GLY A 123 -20.06 -12.36 14.30
CA GLY A 123 -18.74 -12.86 14.75
C GLY A 123 -17.87 -11.82 15.43
N LYS A 124 -18.34 -10.58 15.62
CA LYS A 124 -17.57 -9.44 16.17
C LYS A 124 -16.19 -9.27 15.52
N THR A 125 -16.12 -9.54 14.22
CA THR A 125 -14.90 -9.41 13.42
C THR A 125 -14.93 -8.08 12.68
N TYR A 126 -13.84 -7.36 12.72
CA TYR A 126 -13.67 -6.08 12.01
C TYR A 126 -13.16 -6.36 10.60
N ARG A 127 -13.86 -5.85 9.58
CA ARG A 127 -13.47 -5.92 8.18
C ARG A 127 -12.99 -4.55 7.73
N VAL A 128 -11.86 -4.48 7.06
CA VAL A 128 -11.41 -3.25 6.41
C VAL A 128 -11.83 -3.31 4.96
N VAL A 129 -12.71 -2.39 4.57
CA VAL A 129 -13.24 -2.25 3.22
C VAL A 129 -12.52 -1.08 2.55
N CYS A 130 -11.74 -1.33 1.50
CA CYS A 130 -10.97 -0.29 0.83
C CYS A 130 -11.81 0.53 -0.17
N ALA A 131 -12.85 -0.06 -0.75
CA ALA A 131 -13.81 0.60 -1.63
C ALA A 131 -15.15 -0.14 -1.62
N SER A 132 -16.25 0.55 -1.98
CA SER A 132 -17.57 -0.08 -2.09
C SER A 132 -18.37 0.45 -3.28
N PHE A 133 -19.20 -0.42 -3.87
CA PHE A 133 -19.92 -0.21 -5.12
C PHE A 133 -21.37 -0.66 -5.02
N SER A 134 -22.19 -0.21 -5.95
CA SER A 134 -23.61 -0.59 -6.03
C SER A 134 -23.79 -1.92 -6.75
N THR A 135 -22.87 -2.30 -7.64
CA THR A 135 -22.93 -3.53 -8.44
C THR A 135 -21.77 -4.47 -8.13
N LYS A 136 -22.00 -5.77 -8.39
CA LYS A 136 -20.97 -6.80 -8.24
C LYS A 136 -19.83 -6.60 -9.25
N GLU A 137 -20.18 -6.24 -10.47
CA GLU A 137 -19.27 -6.04 -11.59
C GLU A 137 -18.21 -4.97 -11.26
N GLU A 138 -18.64 -3.79 -10.81
CA GLU A 138 -17.74 -2.71 -10.40
C GLU A 138 -16.82 -3.15 -9.25
N ALA A 139 -17.35 -3.90 -8.29
CA ALA A 139 -16.57 -4.39 -7.17
C ALA A 139 -15.54 -5.46 -7.58
N VAL A 140 -15.85 -6.32 -8.56
CA VAL A 140 -14.91 -7.31 -9.12
C VAL A 140 -13.77 -6.61 -9.84
N ASP A 141 -14.08 -5.65 -10.70
CA ASP A 141 -13.09 -4.88 -11.47
C ASP A 141 -12.12 -4.15 -10.53
N GLU A 142 -12.65 -3.45 -9.54
CA GLU A 142 -11.80 -2.71 -8.61
C GLU A 142 -11.01 -3.64 -7.68
N ARG A 143 -11.56 -4.78 -7.25
CA ARG A 143 -10.80 -5.79 -6.50
C ARG A 143 -9.58 -6.27 -7.31
N ASN A 144 -9.75 -6.51 -8.59
CA ASN A 144 -8.67 -6.97 -9.46
C ASN A 144 -7.61 -5.88 -9.64
N ARG A 145 -8.02 -4.61 -9.79
CA ARG A 145 -7.08 -3.45 -9.80
C ARG A 145 -6.34 -3.32 -8.47
N PHE A 146 -7.04 -3.49 -7.35
CA PHE A 146 -6.44 -3.47 -6.02
C PHE A 146 -5.35 -4.54 -5.88
N LYS A 147 -5.64 -5.78 -6.26
CA LYS A 147 -4.65 -6.87 -6.25
C LYS A 147 -3.46 -6.58 -7.17
N ALA A 148 -3.71 -6.08 -8.37
CA ALA A 148 -2.67 -5.74 -9.34
C ALA A 148 -1.75 -4.60 -8.83
N ARG A 149 -2.28 -3.67 -8.03
CA ARG A 149 -1.49 -2.59 -7.41
C ARG A 149 -0.51 -3.10 -6.35
N TYR A 150 -0.82 -4.22 -5.71
CA TYR A 150 -0.03 -4.77 -4.60
C TYR A 150 0.36 -6.24 -4.86
N PRO A 151 1.10 -6.55 -5.94
CA PRO A 151 1.36 -7.94 -6.35
C PRO A 151 2.14 -8.74 -5.31
N ASP A 152 3.04 -8.09 -4.57
CA ASP A 152 3.90 -8.73 -3.58
C ASP A 152 3.28 -8.82 -2.17
N ASN A 153 2.11 -8.22 -1.96
CA ASN A 153 1.44 -8.25 -0.66
C ASN A 153 0.45 -9.41 -0.58
N GLN A 154 0.87 -10.50 0.07
CA GLN A 154 0.07 -11.73 0.21
C GLN A 154 -1.29 -11.49 0.89
N ASP A 155 -1.35 -10.60 1.89
CA ASP A 155 -2.60 -10.29 2.57
C ASP A 155 -3.60 -9.63 1.61
N PHE A 156 -3.12 -8.73 0.77
CA PHE A 156 -3.96 -8.02 -0.20
C PHE A 156 -4.34 -8.89 -1.40
N GLN A 157 -3.52 -9.89 -1.75
CA GLN A 157 -3.91 -10.91 -2.73
C GLN A 157 -5.11 -11.74 -2.25
N GLY A 158 -5.32 -11.83 -0.93
CA GLY A 158 -6.49 -12.43 -0.31
C GLY A 158 -7.77 -11.57 -0.34
N ALA A 159 -7.78 -10.38 -0.96
CA ALA A 159 -8.96 -9.51 -1.00
C ALA A 159 -10.18 -10.18 -1.65
N TRP A 160 -11.34 -10.01 -1.03
CA TRP A 160 -12.59 -10.65 -1.42
C TRP A 160 -13.78 -9.67 -1.39
N ILE A 161 -14.93 -10.07 -1.94
CA ILE A 161 -16.11 -9.23 -2.04
C ILE A 161 -17.12 -9.60 -0.97
N LEU A 162 -17.54 -8.58 -0.22
CA LEU A 162 -18.61 -8.64 0.78
C LEU A 162 -19.87 -8.01 0.21
N TYR A 163 -21.00 -8.70 0.32
CA TYR A 163 -22.33 -8.14 0.11
C TYR A 163 -22.97 -7.78 1.46
N LYS A 164 -23.36 -6.51 1.61
CA LYS A 164 -24.03 -5.99 2.81
C LYS A 164 -25.52 -6.38 2.79
N LYS A 165 -25.93 -7.17 3.79
CA LYS A 165 -27.34 -7.48 4.08
C LYS A 165 -28.01 -6.39 4.89
#